data_779470ef7553eaa8b34b8db79a811caa
#
_entry.id   779470ef7553eaa8b34b8db79a811caa
#
_cell.length_a   1.000
_cell.length_b   1.000
_cell.length_c   1.000
_cell.angle_alpha   90.00
_cell.angle_beta   90.00
_cell.angle_gamma   90.00
#
_symmetry.space_group_name_H-M   'P 1'
#
loop_
_entity.id
_entity.type
_entity.pdbx_description
1 polymer ?
#
loop_
_entity_poly.entity_id
_entity_poly.type
_entity_poly.pdbx_seq_one_letter_code
_entity_poly.pdbx_strand_id
1 'polypeptide(L)'
;MVELKPLHPSDREQFILDNQEAFNYGALEEFGRRDDHFEEDGEIISRETIEASIDGGEAYRIIQDGQPVGGVVIKVEGECGNLELLFVSPKVHSKGIGYAAWCAVERLHSEVKVWETVTPYCEKRNIHFYVNRCGFHIVEFFNSHHPDPNDPDVAASIDEQFPDGMFRFEKKMNVQEHIT
;
A
#
# COMPACT_ATOMS: atom_id res chain seq x y z
N MET A 1 11.24 -15.80 9.29
CA MET A 1 9.76 -15.83 9.21
C MET A 1 9.28 -14.39 9.31
N VAL A 2 8.28 -13.98 8.52
CA VAL A 2 7.71 -12.63 8.60
C VAL A 2 6.57 -12.60 9.61
N GLU A 3 6.61 -11.61 10.51
CA GLU A 3 5.59 -11.36 11.54
C GLU A 3 5.08 -9.91 11.43
N LEU A 4 3.81 -9.69 11.75
CA LEU A 4 3.22 -8.36 11.91
C LEU A 4 3.11 -8.01 13.38
N LYS A 5 3.64 -6.84 13.76
CA LYS A 5 3.51 -6.30 15.12
C LYS A 5 2.81 -4.95 15.06
N PRO A 6 1.78 -4.70 15.89
CA PRO A 6 1.15 -3.39 15.95
C PRO A 6 2.19 -2.29 16.12
N LEU A 7 2.02 -1.19 15.40
CA LEU A 7 2.92 -0.05 15.48
C LEU A 7 2.86 0.58 16.88
N HIS A 8 4.00 0.59 17.56
CA HIS A 8 4.09 1.24 18.87
C HIS A 8 4.23 2.77 18.69
N PRO A 9 3.60 3.60 19.52
CA PRO A 9 3.68 5.06 19.41
C PRO A 9 5.12 5.61 19.39
N SER A 10 6.04 5.00 20.13
CA SER A 10 7.46 5.42 20.14
C SER A 10 8.21 5.10 18.85
N ASP A 11 7.65 4.25 17.97
CA ASP A 11 8.27 3.86 16.70
C ASP A 11 7.60 4.57 15.48
N ARG A 12 6.59 5.41 15.75
CA ARG A 12 5.83 6.12 14.71
C ARG A 12 6.73 6.98 13.82
N GLU A 13 7.63 7.74 14.43
CA GLU A 13 8.54 8.61 13.68
C GLU A 13 9.45 7.80 12.74
N GLN A 14 10.04 6.74 13.24
CA GLN A 14 10.89 5.89 12.42
C GLN A 14 10.10 5.15 11.32
N PHE A 15 8.84 4.81 11.59
CA PHE A 15 7.94 4.21 10.58
C PHE A 15 7.72 5.17 9.40
N ILE A 16 7.48 6.46 9.68
CA ILE A 16 7.27 7.49 8.66
C ILE A 16 8.53 7.65 7.80
N LEU A 17 9.70 7.78 8.43
CA LEU A 17 10.97 7.92 7.72
C LEU A 17 11.29 6.70 6.86
N ASP A 18 11.08 5.49 7.38
CA ASP A 18 11.30 4.25 6.64
C ASP A 18 10.34 4.11 5.44
N ASN A 19 9.10 4.61 5.58
CA ASN A 19 8.13 4.63 4.50
C ASN A 19 8.59 5.57 3.37
N GLN A 20 8.95 6.81 3.71
CA GLN A 20 9.46 7.78 2.75
C GLN A 20 10.72 7.26 2.05
N GLU A 21 11.71 6.70 2.79
CA GLU A 21 12.91 6.07 2.20
C GLU A 21 12.53 4.99 1.18
N ALA A 22 11.59 4.12 1.52
CA ALA A 22 11.20 3.02 0.65
C ALA A 22 10.47 3.47 -0.62
N PHE A 23 9.60 4.47 -0.52
CA PHE A 23 8.88 5.03 -1.67
C PHE A 23 9.82 5.79 -2.59
N ASN A 24 10.69 6.63 -2.04
CA ASN A 24 11.71 7.35 -2.83
C ASN A 24 12.66 6.39 -3.55
N TYR A 25 13.08 5.31 -2.89
CA TYR A 25 13.90 4.28 -3.50
C TYR A 25 13.16 3.57 -4.64
N GLY A 26 11.90 3.21 -4.44
CA GLY A 26 11.06 2.57 -5.46
C GLY A 26 10.95 3.42 -6.71
N ALA A 27 10.70 4.71 -6.56
CA ALA A 27 10.60 5.65 -7.66
C ALA A 27 11.90 5.81 -8.46
N LEU A 28 13.07 5.71 -7.80
CA LEU A 28 14.37 5.79 -8.46
C LEU A 28 14.74 4.51 -9.21
N GLU A 29 14.48 3.35 -8.62
CA GLU A 29 14.88 2.05 -9.17
C GLU A 29 14.04 1.66 -10.39
N GLU A 30 12.74 1.98 -10.36
CA GLU A 30 11.82 1.46 -11.36
C GLU A 30 11.93 2.16 -12.71
N PHE A 31 12.27 3.44 -12.72
CA PHE A 31 12.21 4.26 -13.94
C PHE A 31 13.56 4.69 -14.48
N GLY A 32 14.66 4.47 -13.78
CA GLY A 32 15.98 5.01 -14.17
C GLY A 32 15.94 6.54 -14.34
N ARG A 33 14.81 7.15 -14.03
CA ARG A 33 14.53 8.57 -14.00
C ARG A 33 13.88 8.84 -12.66
N ARG A 34 14.25 9.94 -12.05
CA ARG A 34 13.60 10.46 -10.88
C ARG A 34 12.11 10.66 -11.24
N ASP A 35 11.23 10.00 -10.53
CA ASP A 35 9.82 10.33 -10.59
C ASP A 35 9.67 11.73 -10.04
N ASP A 36 9.07 12.64 -10.81
CA ASP A 36 8.89 14.03 -10.41
C ASP A 36 7.54 14.25 -9.70
N HIS A 37 6.78 13.18 -9.44
CA HIS A 37 5.51 13.22 -8.73
C HIS A 37 5.72 13.20 -7.22
N PHE A 38 6.13 14.36 -6.67
CA PHE A 38 6.31 14.53 -5.24
C PHE A 38 5.03 15.08 -4.59
N GLU A 39 4.57 14.43 -3.53
CA GLU A 39 3.52 15.00 -2.66
C GLU A 39 4.09 16.11 -1.75
N GLU A 40 5.36 15.99 -1.38
CA GLU A 40 6.09 16.94 -0.55
C GLU A 40 7.47 17.20 -1.18
N ASP A 41 8.11 18.33 -0.87
CA ASP A 41 9.40 18.70 -1.47
C ASP A 41 10.48 17.63 -1.21
N GLY A 42 10.81 16.89 -2.27
CA GLY A 42 11.77 15.79 -2.24
C GLY A 42 11.25 14.44 -1.80
N GLU A 43 9.95 14.31 -1.46
CA GLU A 43 9.31 13.09 -0.99
C GLU A 43 8.19 12.64 -1.93
N ILE A 44 8.23 11.40 -2.39
CA ILE A 44 7.16 10.81 -3.24
C ILE A 44 5.84 10.73 -2.49
N ILE A 45 5.90 10.42 -1.19
CA ILE A 45 4.75 10.42 -0.28
C ILE A 45 4.99 11.39 0.87
N SER A 46 4.03 12.25 1.13
CA SER A 46 4.14 13.24 2.20
C SER A 46 4.02 12.61 3.59
N ARG A 47 4.64 13.26 4.56
CA ARG A 47 4.45 12.92 5.97
C ARG A 47 2.97 12.94 6.35
N GLU A 48 2.24 13.95 5.91
CA GLU A 48 0.82 14.12 6.22
C GLU A 48 -0.02 12.95 5.73
N THR A 49 0.22 12.47 4.51
CA THR A 49 -0.45 11.28 3.95
C THR A 49 -0.18 10.03 4.79
N ILE A 50 1.08 9.80 5.21
CA ILE A 50 1.44 8.65 6.04
C ILE A 50 0.78 8.76 7.43
N GLU A 51 0.81 9.93 8.05
CA GLU A 51 0.20 10.17 9.36
C GLU A 51 -1.31 9.98 9.32
N ALA A 52 -1.98 10.49 8.28
CA ALA A 52 -3.41 10.30 8.08
C ALA A 52 -3.78 8.82 7.93
N SER A 53 -2.98 8.05 7.18
CA SER A 53 -3.17 6.61 7.04
C SER A 53 -3.01 5.87 8.38
N ILE A 54 -1.97 6.20 9.15
CA ILE A 54 -1.73 5.59 10.48
C ILE A 54 -2.89 5.91 11.44
N ASP A 55 -3.35 7.16 11.45
CA ASP A 55 -4.40 7.61 12.37
C ASP A 55 -5.79 7.10 11.98
N GLY A 56 -6.01 6.86 10.69
CA GLY A 56 -7.29 6.34 10.16
C GLY A 56 -7.39 4.82 10.07
N GLY A 57 -6.30 4.09 10.30
CA GLY A 57 -6.23 2.66 10.06
C GLY A 57 -5.51 1.88 11.16
N GLU A 58 -5.15 0.66 10.82
CA GLU A 58 -4.35 -0.24 11.64
C GLU A 58 -2.94 -0.34 11.05
N ALA A 59 -1.95 0.17 11.78
CA ALA A 59 -0.56 0.17 11.35
C ALA A 59 0.24 -0.94 12.02
N TYR A 60 1.04 -1.65 11.23
CA TYR A 60 1.90 -2.74 11.69
C TYR A 60 3.32 -2.60 11.16
N ARG A 61 4.29 -2.91 12.02
CA ARG A 61 5.66 -3.20 11.58
C ARG A 61 5.75 -4.61 10.99
N ILE A 62 6.42 -4.72 9.88
CA ILE A 62 6.84 -6.00 9.31
C ILE A 62 8.17 -6.36 9.96
N ILE A 63 8.17 -7.47 10.69
CA ILE A 63 9.36 -7.95 11.41
C ILE A 63 9.88 -9.22 10.74
N GLN A 64 11.18 -9.29 10.47
CA GLN A 64 11.88 -10.48 10.03
C GLN A 64 13.11 -10.69 10.90
N ASP A 65 13.23 -11.90 11.45
CA ASP A 65 14.37 -12.28 12.30
C ASP A 65 14.62 -11.28 13.45
N GLY A 66 13.51 -10.77 14.03
CA GLY A 66 13.53 -9.82 15.15
C GLY A 66 13.81 -8.36 14.76
N GLN A 67 14.02 -8.07 13.47
CA GLN A 67 14.31 -6.71 12.98
C GLN A 67 13.14 -6.14 12.19
N PRO A 68 12.82 -4.84 12.33
CA PRO A 68 11.87 -4.16 11.48
C PRO A 68 12.44 -4.07 10.06
N VAL A 69 11.67 -4.57 9.09
CA VAL A 69 12.06 -4.61 7.67
C VAL A 69 11.06 -3.91 6.76
N GLY A 70 10.02 -3.32 7.33
CA GLY A 70 9.00 -2.59 6.59
C GLY A 70 7.79 -2.24 7.45
N GLY A 71 6.71 -1.87 6.80
CA GLY A 71 5.44 -1.58 7.44
C GLY A 71 4.26 -1.78 6.52
N VAL A 72 3.09 -1.92 7.13
CA VAL A 72 1.80 -2.01 6.44
C VAL A 72 0.75 -1.24 7.23
N VAL A 73 -0.09 -0.51 6.52
CA VAL A 73 -1.28 0.14 7.09
C VAL A 73 -2.49 -0.33 6.30
N ILE A 74 -3.50 -0.75 7.03
CA ILE A 74 -4.78 -1.20 6.49
C ILE A 74 -5.93 -0.51 7.19
N LYS A 75 -7.07 -0.47 6.54
CA LYS A 75 -8.33 -0.03 7.13
C LYS A 75 -9.36 -1.14 6.92
N VAL A 76 -10.00 -1.58 7.98
CA VAL A 76 -11.02 -2.64 7.92
C VAL A 76 -12.35 -2.10 8.38
N GLU A 77 -13.37 -2.23 7.55
CA GLU A 77 -14.75 -1.85 7.83
C GLU A 77 -15.68 -3.03 7.52
N GLY A 78 -16.07 -3.76 8.56
CA GLY A 78 -16.87 -4.98 8.42
C GLY A 78 -16.13 -6.06 7.63
N GLU A 79 -16.67 -6.46 6.49
CA GLU A 79 -16.10 -7.50 5.63
C GLU A 79 -15.24 -6.92 4.49
N CYS A 80 -15.03 -5.59 4.46
CA CYS A 80 -14.20 -4.90 3.48
C CYS A 80 -12.92 -4.39 4.13
N GLY A 81 -11.80 -4.61 3.46
CA GLY A 81 -10.50 -4.11 3.88
C GLY A 81 -9.86 -3.27 2.79
N ASN A 82 -9.16 -2.22 3.18
CA ASN A 82 -8.38 -1.39 2.28
C ASN A 82 -6.89 -1.46 2.67
N LEU A 83 -6.03 -1.72 1.70
CA LEU A 83 -4.59 -1.63 1.88
C LEU A 83 -4.16 -0.20 1.56
N GLU A 84 -3.87 0.57 2.61
CA GLU A 84 -3.47 1.97 2.52
C GLU A 84 -1.99 2.11 2.15
N LEU A 85 -1.11 1.43 2.87
CA LEU A 85 0.33 1.50 2.69
C LEU A 85 0.96 0.11 2.87
N LEU A 86 1.91 -0.23 2.01
CA LEU A 86 2.78 -1.40 2.18
C LEU A 86 4.18 -1.05 1.65
N PHE A 87 5.16 -1.12 2.52
CA PHE A 87 6.55 -0.86 2.16
C PHE A 87 7.52 -1.85 2.79
N VAL A 88 8.62 -2.08 2.11
CA VAL A 88 9.73 -2.92 2.57
C VAL A 88 11.01 -2.13 2.42
N SER A 89 11.86 -2.14 3.43
CA SER A 89 13.15 -1.44 3.42
C SER A 89 13.97 -1.80 2.17
N PRO A 90 14.55 -0.82 1.49
CA PRO A 90 15.44 -1.05 0.34
C PRO A 90 16.57 -2.04 0.62
N LYS A 91 17.06 -2.07 1.87
CA LYS A 91 18.17 -2.93 2.31
C LYS A 91 17.86 -4.43 2.25
N VAL A 92 16.57 -4.80 2.19
CA VAL A 92 16.11 -6.20 2.19
C VAL A 92 15.14 -6.52 1.05
N HIS A 93 15.11 -5.69 0.01
CA HIS A 93 14.27 -5.90 -1.17
C HIS A 93 14.50 -7.26 -1.85
N SER A 94 13.52 -7.70 -2.64
CA SER A 94 13.56 -8.90 -3.49
C SER A 94 13.59 -10.24 -2.75
N LYS A 95 13.31 -10.27 -1.45
CA LYS A 95 13.26 -11.52 -0.65
C LYS A 95 11.84 -12.06 -0.43
N GLY A 96 10.84 -11.54 -1.15
CA GLY A 96 9.44 -11.96 -0.98
C GLY A 96 8.79 -11.47 0.31
N ILE A 97 9.41 -10.53 1.02
CA ILE A 97 8.93 -10.01 2.31
C ILE A 97 7.56 -9.35 2.16
N GLY A 98 7.38 -8.49 1.14
CA GLY A 98 6.10 -7.82 0.89
C GLY A 98 4.94 -8.81 0.69
N TYR A 99 5.17 -9.87 -0.09
CA TYR A 99 4.17 -10.92 -0.28
C TYR A 99 3.88 -11.70 1.01
N ALA A 100 4.92 -12.04 1.76
CA ALA A 100 4.76 -12.74 3.04
C ALA A 100 4.00 -11.87 4.07
N ALA A 101 4.27 -10.55 4.08
CA ALA A 101 3.54 -9.59 4.91
C ALA A 101 2.07 -9.50 4.50
N TRP A 102 1.80 -9.41 3.19
CA TRP A 102 0.43 -9.43 2.67
C TRP A 102 -0.33 -10.69 3.09
N CYS A 103 0.26 -11.86 2.92
CA CYS A 103 -0.33 -13.12 3.39
C CYS A 103 -0.55 -13.13 4.92
N ALA A 104 0.28 -12.43 5.69
CA ALA A 104 0.07 -12.30 7.13
C ALA A 104 -1.12 -11.38 7.47
N VAL A 105 -1.33 -10.29 6.70
CA VAL A 105 -2.51 -9.44 6.80
C VAL A 105 -3.78 -10.25 6.54
N GLU A 106 -3.84 -11.00 5.44
CA GLU A 106 -5.01 -11.83 5.10
C GLU A 106 -5.33 -12.87 6.18
N ARG A 107 -4.33 -13.43 6.82
CA ARG A 107 -4.53 -14.37 7.94
C ARG A 107 -5.01 -13.68 9.21
N LEU A 108 -4.50 -12.48 9.48
CA LEU A 108 -4.85 -11.70 10.67
C LEU A 108 -6.31 -11.21 10.59
N HIS A 109 -6.77 -10.88 9.38
CA HIS A 109 -8.10 -10.37 9.08
C HIS A 109 -8.88 -11.35 8.20
N SER A 110 -9.02 -12.58 8.67
CA SER A 110 -9.73 -13.65 7.94
C SER A 110 -11.24 -13.40 7.77
N GLU A 111 -11.80 -12.45 8.51
CA GLU A 111 -13.19 -11.98 8.37
C GLU A 111 -13.40 -11.10 7.12
N VAL A 112 -12.34 -10.51 6.57
CA VAL A 112 -12.42 -9.65 5.39
C VAL A 112 -12.68 -10.51 4.16
N LYS A 113 -13.74 -10.17 3.41
CA LYS A 113 -14.12 -10.88 2.17
C LYS A 113 -13.62 -10.19 0.91
N VAL A 114 -13.42 -8.88 0.98
CA VAL A 114 -12.96 -8.08 -0.15
C VAL A 114 -11.86 -7.15 0.33
N TRP A 115 -10.70 -7.24 -0.30
CA TRP A 115 -9.61 -6.30 -0.14
C TRP A 115 -9.53 -5.35 -1.33
N GLU A 116 -9.30 -4.08 -1.07
CA GLU A 116 -9.11 -3.05 -2.08
C GLU A 116 -7.77 -2.33 -1.89
N THR A 117 -7.25 -1.76 -2.96
CA THR A 117 -6.13 -0.81 -2.95
C THR A 117 -6.14 0.01 -4.22
N VAL A 118 -5.46 1.14 -4.22
CA VAL A 118 -5.26 1.99 -5.38
C VAL A 118 -3.77 2.21 -5.62
N THR A 119 -3.38 2.41 -6.88
CA THR A 119 -2.00 2.78 -7.22
C THR A 119 -1.97 3.56 -8.53
N PRO A 120 -1.05 4.53 -8.68
CA PRO A 120 -0.86 5.24 -9.94
C PRO A 120 -0.52 4.30 -11.09
N TYR A 121 -1.00 4.64 -12.29
CA TYR A 121 -0.71 3.87 -13.52
C TYR A 121 0.81 3.72 -13.78
N CYS A 122 1.58 4.73 -13.43
CA CYS A 122 3.04 4.72 -13.61
C CYS A 122 3.76 3.70 -12.73
N GLU A 123 3.17 3.30 -11.60
CA GLU A 123 3.74 2.36 -10.62
C GLU A 123 3.65 0.89 -11.07
N LYS A 124 4.32 0.54 -12.16
CA LYS A 124 4.25 -0.80 -12.78
C LYS A 124 4.69 -1.92 -11.87
N ARG A 125 5.63 -1.65 -10.96
CA ARG A 125 6.10 -2.61 -9.96
C ARG A 125 4.99 -2.96 -8.97
N ASN A 126 4.26 -1.97 -8.49
CA ASN A 126 3.13 -2.16 -7.60
C ASN A 126 1.99 -2.90 -8.31
N ILE A 127 1.70 -2.52 -9.56
CA ILE A 127 0.71 -3.23 -10.40
C ILE A 127 1.08 -4.70 -10.55
N HIS A 128 2.35 -5.01 -10.90
CA HIS A 128 2.84 -6.38 -10.98
C HIS A 128 2.70 -7.13 -9.65
N PHE A 129 3.04 -6.47 -8.55
CA PHE A 129 2.95 -7.05 -7.21
C PHE A 129 1.50 -7.39 -6.85
N TYR A 130 0.58 -6.45 -7.00
CA TYR A 130 -0.82 -6.67 -6.67
C TYR A 130 -1.46 -7.72 -7.56
N VAL A 131 -1.32 -7.60 -8.88
CA VAL A 131 -1.98 -8.51 -9.83
C VAL A 131 -1.33 -9.89 -9.83
N ASN A 132 -0.01 -9.96 -10.04
CA ASN A 132 0.66 -11.22 -10.33
C ASN A 132 1.15 -11.97 -9.08
N ARG A 133 1.28 -11.29 -7.95
CA ARG A 133 1.76 -11.90 -6.70
C ARG A 133 0.67 -12.03 -5.65
N CYS A 134 -0.13 -10.98 -5.45
CA CYS A 134 -1.14 -10.95 -4.39
C CYS A 134 -2.52 -11.42 -4.84
N GLY A 135 -2.78 -11.52 -6.15
CA GLY A 135 -4.04 -12.00 -6.70
C GLY A 135 -5.16 -10.96 -6.72
N PHE A 136 -4.81 -9.68 -6.74
CA PHE A 136 -5.75 -8.61 -7.00
C PHE A 136 -6.10 -8.54 -8.50
N HIS A 137 -7.24 -7.97 -8.80
CA HIS A 137 -7.69 -7.65 -10.15
C HIS A 137 -7.89 -6.15 -10.29
N ILE A 138 -7.52 -5.59 -11.44
CA ILE A 138 -7.85 -4.20 -11.79
C ILE A 138 -9.34 -4.17 -12.10
N VAL A 139 -10.09 -3.34 -11.37
CA VAL A 139 -11.55 -3.26 -11.50
C VAL A 139 -12.02 -1.89 -11.95
N GLU A 140 -11.18 -0.85 -11.80
CA GLU A 140 -11.55 0.51 -12.17
C GLU A 140 -10.31 1.34 -12.51
N PHE A 141 -10.48 2.35 -13.35
CA PHE A 141 -9.46 3.31 -13.72
C PHE A 141 -9.97 4.73 -13.48
N PHE A 142 -9.29 5.45 -12.61
CA PHE A 142 -9.62 6.82 -12.25
C PHE A 142 -8.77 7.82 -13.04
N ASN A 143 -9.40 8.88 -13.50
CA ASN A 143 -8.78 10.03 -14.15
C ASN A 143 -9.72 11.24 -14.03
N SER A 144 -9.39 12.38 -14.64
CA SER A 144 -10.25 13.60 -14.62
C SER A 144 -11.66 13.40 -15.19
N HIS A 145 -11.85 12.41 -16.08
CA HIS A 145 -13.16 12.10 -16.65
C HIS A 145 -13.96 11.08 -15.81
N HIS A 146 -13.29 10.37 -14.93
CA HIS A 146 -13.85 9.39 -14.02
C HIS A 146 -13.11 9.44 -12.69
N PRO A 147 -13.38 10.45 -11.85
CA PRO A 147 -12.69 10.64 -10.59
C PRO A 147 -13.10 9.59 -9.54
N ASP A 148 -12.23 9.33 -8.56
CA ASP A 148 -12.55 8.46 -7.43
C ASP A 148 -13.66 9.12 -6.59
N PRO A 149 -14.83 8.47 -6.42
CA PRO A 149 -15.92 9.03 -5.62
C PRO A 149 -15.61 9.11 -4.13
N ASN A 150 -14.61 8.35 -3.66
CA ASN A 150 -14.19 8.33 -2.27
C ASN A 150 -13.11 9.36 -1.95
N ASP A 151 -12.52 9.96 -2.97
CA ASP A 151 -11.50 11.01 -2.84
C ASP A 151 -11.81 12.21 -3.75
N PRO A 152 -12.83 13.02 -3.39
CA PRO A 152 -13.26 14.16 -4.18
C PRO A 152 -12.21 15.28 -4.25
N ASP A 153 -11.30 15.37 -3.28
CA ASP A 153 -10.25 16.38 -3.25
C ASP A 153 -9.15 16.07 -4.27
N VAL A 154 -8.83 14.79 -4.47
CA VAL A 154 -7.93 14.32 -5.54
C VAL A 154 -8.55 14.51 -6.92
N ALA A 155 -9.88 14.46 -7.05
CA ALA A 155 -10.56 14.66 -8.33
C ALA A 155 -10.22 16.01 -9.00
N ALA A 156 -9.94 17.05 -8.22
CA ALA A 156 -9.59 18.38 -8.72
C ALA A 156 -8.12 18.51 -9.15
N SER A 157 -7.23 17.64 -8.66
CA SER A 157 -5.78 17.69 -8.90
C SER A 157 -5.21 16.41 -9.52
N ILE A 158 -6.06 15.42 -9.85
CA ILE A 158 -5.60 14.11 -10.33
C ILE A 158 -4.74 14.21 -11.59
N ASP A 159 -5.06 15.12 -12.51
CA ASP A 159 -4.29 15.30 -13.74
C ASP A 159 -2.95 15.99 -13.49
N GLU A 160 -2.79 16.70 -12.37
CA GLU A 160 -1.53 17.34 -11.98
C GLU A 160 -0.64 16.36 -11.22
N GLN A 161 -1.20 15.60 -10.28
CA GLN A 161 -0.46 14.64 -9.46
C GLN A 161 -0.27 13.30 -10.15
N PHE A 162 -1.29 12.83 -10.87
CA PHE A 162 -1.30 11.53 -11.55
C PHE A 162 -1.80 11.66 -12.99
N PRO A 163 -1.03 12.30 -13.88
CA PRO A 163 -1.47 12.60 -15.26
C PRO A 163 -1.84 11.35 -16.06
N ASP A 164 -1.26 10.20 -15.70
CA ASP A 164 -1.56 8.91 -16.32
C ASP A 164 -2.73 8.18 -15.63
N GLY A 165 -3.33 8.76 -14.58
CA GLY A 165 -4.44 8.19 -13.83
C GLY A 165 -4.02 7.15 -12.78
N MET A 166 -5.04 6.54 -12.14
CA MET A 166 -4.87 5.55 -11.08
C MET A 166 -5.72 4.33 -11.35
N PHE A 167 -5.22 3.15 -10.96
CA PHE A 167 -6.00 1.92 -10.94
C PHE A 167 -6.54 1.64 -9.53
N ARG A 168 -7.80 1.20 -9.45
CA ARG A 168 -8.36 0.52 -8.29
C ARG A 168 -8.28 -0.99 -8.50
N PHE A 169 -7.83 -1.66 -7.48
CA PHE A 169 -7.68 -3.12 -7.44
C PHE A 169 -8.63 -3.69 -6.40
N GLU A 170 -9.12 -4.88 -6.67
CA GLU A 170 -9.98 -5.64 -5.77
C GLU A 170 -9.51 -7.09 -5.72
N LYS A 171 -9.50 -7.66 -4.50
CA LYS A 171 -9.27 -9.08 -4.27
C LYS A 171 -10.42 -9.65 -3.45
N LYS A 172 -11.19 -10.57 -4.05
CA LYS A 172 -12.22 -11.33 -3.34
C LYS A 172 -11.58 -12.54 -2.67
N MET A 173 -11.78 -12.64 -1.35
CA MET A 173 -11.33 -13.79 -0.60
C MET A 173 -12.29 -14.96 -0.84
N ASN A 174 -11.73 -16.12 -1.16
CA ASN A 174 -12.55 -17.32 -1.32
C ASN A 174 -13.14 -17.69 0.05
N VAL A 175 -14.44 -17.58 0.19
CA VAL A 175 -15.16 -18.20 1.29
C VAL A 175 -15.01 -19.71 1.09
N GLN A 176 -14.20 -20.38 1.90
CA GLN A 176 -14.28 -21.84 1.98
C GLN A 176 -15.66 -22.15 2.53
N GLU A 177 -16.58 -22.52 1.66
CA GLU A 177 -17.80 -23.20 2.08
C GLU A 177 -17.36 -24.48 2.80
N HIS A 178 -17.46 -24.47 4.12
CA HIS A 178 -17.44 -25.70 4.87
C HIS A 178 -18.69 -26.49 4.46
N ILE A 179 -18.52 -27.35 3.48
CA ILE A 179 -19.50 -28.41 3.20
C ILE A 179 -19.46 -29.32 4.43
N THR A 180 -20.48 -29.19 5.26
CA THR A 180 -20.83 -30.10 6.36
C THR A 180 -21.36 -31.41 5.78
#